data_8926505b719a1a7ff0bcadfec52de517
#
_entry.id   8926505b719a1a7ff0bcadfec52de517
#
_cell.length_a   1.000
_cell.length_b   1.000
_cell.length_c   1.000
_cell.angle_alpha   90.00
_cell.angle_beta   90.00
_cell.angle_gamma   90.00
#
_symmetry.space_group_name_H-M   'P 1'
#
loop_
_entity.id
_entity.type
_entity.pdbx_description
1 polymer ?
#
loop_
_entity_poly.entity_id
_entity_poly.type
_entity_poly.pdbx_seq_one_letter_code
_entity_poly.pdbx_strand_id
1 'polypeptide(L)' 'HRKQLLFYVSAKDFGALPSPGKLLVLDGKKYTITDAENDMGIYSISLEANRS' A
#
# COMPACT_ATOMS: atom_id res chain seq x y z
N HIS A 1 2.26 -9.81 -16.83
CA HIS A 1 1.87 -8.44 -16.45
C HIS A 1 1.74 -8.32 -14.95
N ARG A 2 2.18 -7.21 -14.44
CA ARG A 2 2.02 -6.92 -13.04
C ARG A 2 0.86 -5.97 -12.87
N LYS A 3 0.02 -6.25 -11.91
CA LYS A 3 -1.11 -5.42 -11.62
C LYS A 3 -0.72 -4.44 -10.52
N GLN A 4 -0.93 -3.17 -10.79
CA GLN A 4 -0.67 -2.14 -9.80
C GLN A 4 -1.96 -1.54 -9.31
N LEU A 5 -2.00 -1.24 -8.03
CA LEU A 5 -3.14 -0.64 -7.39
C LEU A 5 -2.69 0.60 -6.64
N LEU A 6 -3.55 1.57 -6.58
CA LEU A 6 -3.31 2.75 -5.77
C LEU A 6 -4.36 2.77 -4.66
N PHE A 7 -3.88 2.90 -3.45
CA PHE A 7 -4.71 2.77 -2.26
C PHE A 7 -4.55 4.02 -1.41
N TYR A 8 -5.67 4.64 -1.07
CA TYR A 8 -5.67 5.83 -0.22
C TYR A 8 -6.26 5.48 1.12
N VAL A 9 -5.63 5.92 2.19
CA VAL A 9 -6.12 5.65 3.52
C VAL A 9 -5.70 6.81 4.44
N SER A 10 -6.54 7.08 5.41
CA SER A 10 -6.23 8.09 6.41
C SER A 10 -5.09 7.62 7.31
N ALA A 11 -4.14 8.50 7.58
CA ALA A 11 -3.05 8.19 8.50
C ALA A 11 -3.58 7.80 9.87
N LYS A 12 -4.69 8.40 10.25
CA LYS A 12 -5.33 8.15 11.51
C LYS A 12 -5.80 6.69 11.62
N ASP A 13 -6.31 6.16 10.53
CA ASP A 13 -6.81 4.78 10.50
C ASP A 13 -5.72 3.77 10.26
N PHE A 14 -4.72 4.13 9.49
CA PHE A 14 -3.68 3.19 9.09
C PHE A 14 -2.54 3.10 10.11
N GLY A 15 -2.18 4.24 10.70
CA GLY A 15 -1.07 4.29 11.64
C GLY A 15 0.18 4.85 10.99
N ALA A 16 1.32 4.21 11.24
CA ALA A 16 2.59 4.68 10.70
C ALA A 16 2.66 4.46 9.19
N LEU A 17 3.32 5.37 8.50
CA LEU A 17 3.51 5.26 7.06
C LEU A 17 4.34 4.02 6.75
N PRO A 18 3.85 3.12 5.89
CA PRO A 18 4.62 1.92 5.59
C PRO A 18 5.80 2.23 4.69
N SER A 19 6.80 1.35 4.74
CA SER A 19 8.00 1.49 3.90
C SER A 19 7.83 0.69 2.62
N PRO A 20 8.39 1.18 1.50
CA PRO A 20 8.41 0.38 0.27
C PRO A 20 9.11 -0.95 0.49
N GLY A 21 8.62 -1.98 -0.17
CA GLY A 21 9.16 -3.31 -0.06
C GLY A 21 8.44 -4.19 0.94
N LYS A 22 7.55 -3.62 1.74
CA LYS A 22 6.80 -4.40 2.70
C LYS A 22 5.59 -5.05 2.06
N LEU A 23 5.09 -6.09 2.70
CA LEU A 23 3.89 -6.78 2.22
C LEU A 23 2.66 -6.22 2.90
N LEU A 24 1.58 -6.20 2.14
CA LEU A 24 0.29 -5.76 2.65
C LEU A 24 -0.76 -6.78 2.19
N VAL A 25 -1.64 -7.17 3.10
CA VAL A 25 -2.69 -8.10 2.78
C VAL A 25 -4.02 -7.35 2.73
N LEU A 26 -4.69 -7.44 1.59
CA LEU A 26 -6.02 -6.84 1.40
C LEU A 26 -6.95 -7.93 0.86
N ASP A 27 -8.06 -8.14 1.55
CA ASP A 27 -9.04 -9.14 1.12
C ASP A 27 -8.41 -10.51 0.90
N GLY A 28 -7.46 -10.88 1.75
CA GLY A 28 -6.81 -12.17 1.64
C GLY A 28 -5.78 -12.27 0.54
N LYS A 29 -5.51 -11.17 -0.16
CA LYS A 29 -4.51 -11.16 -1.23
C LYS A 29 -3.29 -10.39 -0.78
N LYS A 30 -2.14 -10.87 -1.17
CA LYS A 30 -0.87 -10.26 -0.79
C LYS A 30 -0.40 -9.29 -1.86
N TYR A 31 0.05 -8.13 -1.40
CA TYR A 31 0.59 -7.11 -2.27
C TYR A 31 1.93 -6.64 -1.73
N THR A 32 2.78 -6.17 -2.61
CA THR A 32 4.03 -5.53 -2.22
C THR A 32 3.86 -4.03 -2.36
N ILE A 33 4.24 -3.30 -1.32
CA ILE A 33 4.19 -1.84 -1.35
C ILE A 33 5.38 -1.35 -2.15
N THR A 34 5.10 -0.65 -3.25
CA THR A 34 6.16 -0.12 -4.10
C THR A 34 6.46 1.33 -3.79
N ASP A 35 5.49 2.04 -3.24
CA ASP A 35 5.68 3.43 -2.86
C ASP A 35 4.64 3.81 -1.82
N ALA A 36 4.96 4.79 -0.98
CA ALA A 36 4.03 5.26 0.03
C ALA A 36 4.34 6.72 0.34
N GLU A 37 3.32 7.56 0.31
CA GLU A 37 3.47 8.98 0.57
C GLU A 37 2.39 9.46 1.53
N ASN A 38 2.74 10.45 2.32
CA ASN A 38 1.80 11.09 3.22
C ASN A 38 1.52 12.49 2.69
N ASP A 39 0.27 12.73 2.37
CA ASP A 39 -0.16 14.02 1.86
C ASP A 39 -1.26 14.56 2.79
N MET A 40 -0.86 15.42 3.71
CA MET A 40 -1.77 16.09 4.66
C MET A 40 -2.65 15.10 5.43
N GLY A 41 -2.04 14.01 5.88
CA GLY A 41 -2.75 13.02 6.68
C GLY A 41 -3.44 11.93 5.88
N ILE A 42 -3.31 11.96 4.56
CA ILE A 42 -3.82 10.89 3.70
C ILE A 42 -2.64 10.18 3.08
N TYR A 43 -2.57 8.89 3.28
CA TYR A 43 -1.51 8.08 2.70
C TYR A 43 -1.91 7.63 1.30
N SER A 44 -1.00 7.81 0.36
CA SER A 44 -1.12 7.26 -0.99
C SER A 44 -0.17 6.09 -1.07
N ILE A 45 -0.69 4.90 -1.18
CA ILE A 45 0.12 3.70 -1.16
C ILE A 45 -0.02 2.98 -2.48
N SER A 46 1.11 2.80 -3.16
CA SER A 46 1.14 2.07 -4.42
C SER A 46 1.45 0.62 -4.13
N LEU A 47 0.65 -0.26 -4.68
CA LEU A 47 0.75 -1.69 -4.43
C LEU A 47 0.95 -2.43 -5.74
N GLU A 48 1.69 -3.52 -5.65
CA GLU A 48 1.87 -4.43 -6.77
C GLU A 48 1.41 -5.81 -6.34
N ALA A 49 0.54 -6.42 -7.14
CA ALA A 49 0.03 -7.74 -6.80
C ALA A 49 1.15 -8.77 -6.87
N ASN A 50 1.25 -9.59 -5.82
CA ASN A 50 2.19 -10.70 -5.82
C ASN A 50 1.55 -11.88 -6.53
N ARG A 51 2.28 -12.46 -7.43
CA ARG A 51 1.87 -13.70 -8.09
C ARG A 51 2.75 -14.83 -7.59
N SER A 52 2.12 -15.82 -7.17
CA SER A 52 2.85 -17.02 -6.73
C SER A 52 2.87 -18.08 -7.81
#